data_c959f87fc1e898357f06951747ef43ba
#
_entry.id   c959f87fc1e898357f06951747ef43ba
#
_cell.length_a   1.000
_cell.length_b   1.000
_cell.length_c   1.000
_cell.angle_alpha   90.00
_cell.angle_beta   90.00
_cell.angle_gamma   90.00
#
_symmetry.space_group_name_H-M   'P 1'
#
loop_
_entity.id
_entity.type
_entity.pdbx_description
1 polymer ?
#
loop_
_entity_poly.entity_id
_entity_poly.type
_entity_poly.pdbx_seq_one_letter_code
_entity_poly.pdbx_strand_id
1 'polypeptide(L)'
;MKNREEFTQTNRIMWNETAAVHQNNYVDNLLTRISAPDYCTFDAVEKRLFAQIDLCGKNVVQPSCNNARELIAVKKAGAGRCLGLDISDQFITQGKALAQAGNVEIELVQTDLFDIGSEYDQQFDVVYVTVGAIGWLPDLANYFKLLARMLRPGGQLFMYEMHPAMFMFEQDTGLLVVEDYFDRSPFHETEPDADYMDPSATITSPSYWFQHTLGDILGQCLTNSLQITHFDEYRHDIANVGAFMEAEKA
;
A
#
# COMPACT_ATOMS: atom_id res chain seq x y z
N MET A 1 0.59 11.23 -25.50
CA MET A 1 0.73 10.95 -24.05
C MET A 1 0.11 9.59 -23.81
N LYS A 2 0.79 8.73 -23.07
CA LYS A 2 0.19 7.48 -22.58
C LYS A 2 -1.01 7.85 -21.71
N ASN A 3 -2.07 7.06 -21.80
CA ASN A 3 -3.23 7.31 -20.95
C ASN A 3 -3.06 6.57 -19.60
N ARG A 4 -3.85 6.93 -18.61
CA ARG A 4 -3.85 6.32 -17.28
C ARG A 4 -3.95 4.78 -17.33
N GLU A 5 -4.82 4.28 -18.18
CA GLU A 5 -5.06 2.84 -18.33
C GLU A 5 -3.80 2.09 -18.80
N GLU A 6 -2.99 2.68 -19.69
CA GLU A 6 -1.73 2.09 -20.12
C GLU A 6 -0.76 1.93 -18.93
N PHE A 7 -0.68 2.91 -18.03
CA PHE A 7 0.15 2.83 -16.83
C PHE A 7 -0.33 1.74 -15.87
N THR A 8 -1.63 1.75 -15.57
CA THR A 8 -2.18 0.79 -14.59
C THR A 8 -2.14 -0.64 -15.10
N GLN A 9 -2.36 -0.89 -16.40
CA GLN A 9 -2.24 -2.22 -16.99
C GLN A 9 -0.79 -2.72 -17.06
N THR A 10 0.18 -1.84 -17.36
CA THR A 10 1.59 -2.20 -17.31
C THR A 10 1.98 -2.61 -15.88
N ASN A 11 1.62 -1.82 -14.89
CA ASN A 11 1.87 -2.12 -13.48
C ASN A 11 1.15 -3.40 -13.02
N ARG A 12 -0.05 -3.68 -13.51
CA ARG A 12 -0.74 -4.94 -13.22
C ARG A 12 0.06 -6.16 -13.67
N ILE A 13 0.64 -6.12 -14.87
CA ILE A 13 1.46 -7.23 -15.39
C ILE A 13 2.66 -7.46 -14.48
N MET A 14 3.38 -6.40 -14.13
CA MET A 14 4.52 -6.46 -13.21
C MET A 14 4.11 -7.00 -11.83
N TRP A 15 3.00 -6.51 -11.24
CA TRP A 15 2.51 -7.00 -9.96
C TRP A 15 2.06 -8.46 -9.99
N ASN A 16 1.57 -8.95 -11.14
CA ASN A 16 1.26 -10.37 -11.30
C ASN A 16 2.53 -11.23 -11.36
N GLU A 17 3.62 -10.75 -11.99
CA GLU A 17 4.92 -11.42 -11.95
C GLU A 17 5.48 -11.44 -10.53
N THR A 18 5.47 -10.31 -9.83
CA THR A 18 5.86 -10.19 -8.42
C THR A 18 5.09 -11.16 -7.52
N ALA A 19 3.77 -11.28 -7.72
CA ALA A 19 2.95 -12.22 -6.96
C ALA A 19 3.40 -13.67 -7.16
N ALA A 20 3.82 -14.06 -8.36
CA ALA A 20 4.33 -15.41 -8.63
C ALA A 20 5.66 -15.67 -7.90
N VAL A 21 6.55 -14.68 -7.83
CA VAL A 21 7.78 -14.74 -7.04
C VAL A 21 7.47 -14.92 -5.57
N HIS A 22 6.58 -14.10 -5.02
CA HIS A 22 6.17 -14.17 -3.63
C HIS A 22 5.52 -15.52 -3.27
N GLN A 23 4.74 -16.11 -4.18
CA GLN A 23 4.12 -17.42 -3.96
C GLN A 23 5.16 -18.50 -3.67
N ASN A 24 6.27 -18.51 -4.42
CA ASN A 24 7.28 -19.54 -4.32
C ASN A 24 8.18 -19.39 -3.08
N ASN A 25 8.43 -18.18 -2.63
CA ASN A 25 9.50 -17.89 -1.67
C ASN A 25 8.99 -17.42 -0.30
N TYR A 26 7.77 -16.92 -0.23
CA TYR A 26 7.29 -16.21 0.95
C TYR A 26 5.91 -16.68 1.43
N VAL A 27 4.98 -16.99 0.54
CA VAL A 27 3.56 -17.21 0.89
C VAL A 27 3.39 -18.43 1.80
N ASP A 28 4.14 -19.51 1.59
CA ASP A 28 4.03 -20.72 2.43
C ASP A 28 4.38 -20.44 3.90
N ASN A 29 5.40 -19.63 4.16
CA ASN A 29 5.73 -19.18 5.52
C ASN A 29 4.63 -18.25 6.07
N LEU A 30 4.11 -17.35 5.24
CA LEU A 30 3.04 -16.44 5.62
C LEU A 30 1.73 -17.19 5.94
N LEU A 31 1.38 -18.25 5.21
CA LEU A 31 0.23 -19.11 5.51
C LEU A 31 0.30 -19.69 6.93
N THR A 32 1.48 -20.15 7.33
CA THR A 32 1.70 -20.65 8.70
C THR A 32 1.56 -19.55 9.74
N ARG A 33 2.18 -18.39 9.53
CA ARG A 33 2.14 -17.27 10.47
C ARG A 33 0.73 -16.70 10.63
N ILE A 34 0.01 -16.54 9.51
CA ILE A 34 -1.31 -15.91 9.49
C ILE A 34 -2.39 -16.76 10.17
N SER A 35 -2.16 -18.08 10.30
CA SER A 35 -3.06 -18.98 11.02
C SER A 35 -3.05 -18.74 12.55
N ALA A 36 -2.02 -18.09 13.09
CA ALA A 36 -1.93 -17.78 14.50
C ALA A 36 -3.06 -16.81 14.91
N PRO A 37 -3.74 -17.03 16.06
CA PRO A 37 -4.83 -16.16 16.50
C PRO A 37 -4.39 -14.71 16.75
N ASP A 38 -3.15 -14.52 17.17
CA ASP A 38 -2.49 -13.25 17.50
C ASP A 38 -1.68 -12.68 16.33
N TYR A 39 -1.88 -13.18 15.11
CA TYR A 39 -1.19 -12.66 13.95
C TYR A 39 -1.35 -11.15 13.84
N CYS A 40 -0.23 -10.46 13.76
CA CYS A 40 -0.12 -9.03 13.58
C CYS A 40 1.10 -8.75 12.69
N THR A 41 0.94 -7.90 11.71
CA THR A 41 2.01 -7.46 10.81
C THR A 41 2.37 -5.99 11.02
N PHE A 42 1.66 -5.31 11.93
CA PHE A 42 1.89 -3.89 12.19
C PHE A 42 3.24 -3.68 12.88
N ASP A 43 3.97 -2.70 12.43
CA ASP A 43 5.15 -2.20 13.12
C ASP A 43 4.78 -1.41 14.41
N ALA A 44 5.78 -0.84 15.07
CA ALA A 44 5.58 -0.08 16.31
C ALA A 44 4.78 1.22 16.06
N VAL A 45 4.97 1.86 14.89
CA VAL A 45 4.26 3.08 14.50
C VAL A 45 2.80 2.79 14.24
N GLU A 46 2.51 1.80 13.40
CA GLU A 46 1.15 1.39 13.07
C GLU A 46 0.38 0.95 14.33
N LYS A 47 0.98 0.13 15.19
CA LYS A 47 0.38 -0.29 16.47
C LYS A 47 -0.03 0.90 17.34
N ARG A 48 0.86 1.91 17.45
CA ARG A 48 0.58 3.11 18.25
C ARG A 48 -0.57 3.93 17.64
N LEU A 49 -0.60 4.07 16.31
CA LEU A 49 -1.62 4.86 15.62
C LEU A 49 -2.97 4.14 15.60
N PHE A 50 -3.00 2.83 15.34
CA PHE A 50 -4.23 2.04 15.39
C PHE A 50 -4.84 1.99 16.80
N ALA A 51 -4.02 2.05 17.85
CA ALA A 51 -4.53 2.17 19.21
C ALA A 51 -5.35 3.45 19.45
N GLN A 52 -5.11 4.51 18.65
CA GLN A 52 -5.87 5.75 18.72
C GLN A 52 -7.17 5.70 17.90
N ILE A 53 -7.23 4.85 16.88
CA ILE A 53 -8.39 4.74 15.97
C ILE A 53 -9.48 3.83 16.55
N ASP A 54 -9.15 2.87 17.41
CA ASP A 54 -10.04 1.82 17.89
C ASP A 54 -10.75 1.07 16.74
N LEU A 55 -10.10 0.05 16.19
CA LEU A 55 -10.61 -0.72 15.06
C LEU A 55 -11.85 -1.58 15.38
N CYS A 56 -12.21 -1.77 16.65
CA CYS A 56 -13.26 -2.69 17.04
C CYS A 56 -14.61 -2.36 16.37
N GLY A 57 -15.12 -3.30 15.58
CA GLY A 57 -16.37 -3.18 14.85
C GLY A 57 -16.37 -2.20 13.67
N LYS A 58 -15.26 -1.51 13.38
CA LYS A 58 -15.18 -0.54 12.28
C LYS A 58 -15.11 -1.21 10.92
N ASN A 59 -15.76 -0.59 9.94
CA ASN A 59 -15.63 -0.96 8.55
C ASN A 59 -14.36 -0.35 7.97
N VAL A 60 -13.48 -1.19 7.42
CA VAL A 60 -12.17 -0.79 6.91
C VAL A 60 -12.05 -1.14 5.43
N VAL A 61 -11.52 -0.23 4.61
CA VAL A 61 -11.10 -0.52 3.24
C VAL A 61 -9.61 -0.27 3.10
N GLN A 62 -8.92 -1.20 2.44
CA GLN A 62 -7.52 -1.08 2.05
C GLN A 62 -7.43 -1.04 0.53
N PRO A 63 -7.28 0.14 -0.09
CA PRO A 63 -6.94 0.26 -1.51
C PRO A 63 -5.48 -0.12 -1.73
N SER A 64 -5.17 -0.76 -2.87
CA SER A 64 -3.85 -1.35 -3.17
C SER A 64 -3.42 -2.34 -2.09
N CYS A 65 -4.29 -3.32 -1.80
CA CYS A 65 -4.11 -4.20 -0.64
C CYS A 65 -3.10 -5.34 -0.86
N ASN A 66 -2.51 -5.48 -2.06
CA ASN A 66 -1.61 -6.59 -2.38
C ASN A 66 -2.28 -7.94 -2.03
N ASN A 67 -1.61 -8.83 -1.30
CA ASN A 67 -2.19 -10.08 -0.80
C ASN A 67 -2.99 -9.93 0.52
N ALA A 68 -3.33 -8.72 0.89
CA ALA A 68 -4.17 -8.37 2.03
C ALA A 68 -3.66 -8.86 3.41
N ARG A 69 -2.37 -9.12 3.57
CA ARG A 69 -1.80 -9.56 4.86
C ARG A 69 -2.03 -8.53 5.98
N GLU A 70 -1.94 -7.24 5.67
CA GLU A 70 -2.23 -6.14 6.59
C GLU A 70 -3.72 -6.06 6.92
N LEU A 71 -4.60 -6.22 5.92
CA LEU A 71 -6.04 -6.21 6.13
C LEU A 71 -6.51 -7.40 6.98
N ILE A 72 -5.86 -8.56 6.85
CA ILE A 72 -6.10 -9.71 7.73
C ILE A 72 -5.70 -9.38 9.17
N ALA A 73 -4.59 -8.68 9.38
CA ALA A 73 -4.19 -8.22 10.71
C ALA A 73 -5.21 -7.21 11.28
N VAL A 74 -5.71 -6.27 10.47
CA VAL A 74 -6.81 -5.35 10.81
C VAL A 74 -8.07 -6.13 11.22
N LYS A 75 -8.44 -7.15 10.46
CA LYS A 75 -9.59 -8.00 10.79
C LYS A 75 -9.41 -8.73 12.10
N LYS A 76 -8.23 -9.30 12.35
CA LYS A 76 -7.89 -9.98 13.63
C LYS A 76 -7.83 -9.01 14.81
N ALA A 77 -7.52 -7.74 14.58
CA ALA A 77 -7.60 -6.69 15.59
C ALA A 77 -9.05 -6.29 15.96
N GLY A 78 -10.05 -6.94 15.38
CA GLY A 78 -11.46 -6.77 15.75
C GLY A 78 -12.27 -5.88 14.79
N ALA A 79 -11.74 -5.50 13.64
CA ALA A 79 -12.49 -4.74 12.66
C ALA A 79 -13.75 -5.51 12.18
N GLY A 80 -14.79 -4.75 11.85
CA GLY A 80 -16.04 -5.25 11.30
C GLY A 80 -15.89 -5.75 9.87
N ARG A 81 -16.55 -5.11 8.91
CA ARG A 81 -16.35 -5.37 7.48
C ARG A 81 -14.96 -4.91 7.06
N CYS A 82 -14.24 -5.76 6.34
CA CYS A 82 -12.95 -5.44 5.74
C CYS A 82 -13.02 -5.68 4.23
N LEU A 83 -12.67 -4.66 3.43
CA LEU A 83 -12.61 -4.71 1.97
C LEU A 83 -11.18 -4.42 1.50
N GLY A 84 -10.60 -5.32 0.73
CA GLY A 84 -9.33 -5.12 0.03
C GLY A 84 -9.55 -4.95 -1.47
N LEU A 85 -8.91 -3.96 -2.06
CA LEU A 85 -8.97 -3.65 -3.48
C LEU A 85 -7.55 -3.69 -4.04
N ASP A 86 -7.34 -4.44 -5.13
CA ASP A 86 -6.05 -4.49 -5.81
C ASP A 86 -6.23 -4.72 -7.30
N ILE A 87 -5.28 -4.23 -8.09
CA ILE A 87 -5.30 -4.42 -9.54
C ILE A 87 -4.82 -5.81 -9.95
N SER A 88 -3.97 -6.44 -9.13
CA SER A 88 -3.40 -7.77 -9.39
C SER A 88 -4.39 -8.88 -9.02
N ASP A 89 -4.83 -9.63 -10.02
CA ASP A 89 -5.66 -10.82 -9.82
C ASP A 89 -4.90 -11.95 -9.09
N GLN A 90 -3.58 -12.00 -9.26
CA GLN A 90 -2.72 -12.98 -8.58
C GLN A 90 -2.62 -12.66 -7.08
N PHE A 91 -2.39 -11.41 -6.69
CA PHE A 91 -2.39 -11.02 -5.27
C PHE A 91 -3.76 -11.21 -4.62
N ILE A 92 -4.84 -10.89 -5.32
CA ILE A 92 -6.20 -11.15 -4.82
C ILE A 92 -6.41 -12.67 -4.60
N THR A 93 -5.89 -13.51 -5.48
CA THR A 93 -5.96 -14.97 -5.31
C THR A 93 -5.17 -15.44 -4.09
N GLN A 94 -3.95 -14.95 -3.89
CA GLN A 94 -3.16 -15.20 -2.68
C GLN A 94 -3.88 -14.72 -1.42
N GLY A 95 -4.41 -13.49 -1.45
CA GLY A 95 -5.14 -12.91 -0.34
C GLY A 95 -6.33 -13.77 0.12
N LYS A 96 -7.07 -14.36 -0.83
CA LYS A 96 -8.17 -15.30 -0.50
C LYS A 96 -7.65 -16.55 0.21
N ALA A 97 -6.52 -17.11 -0.24
CA ALA A 97 -5.89 -18.26 0.42
C ALA A 97 -5.40 -17.91 1.83
N LEU A 98 -4.79 -16.73 1.99
CA LEU A 98 -4.32 -16.22 3.28
C LEU A 98 -5.48 -15.96 4.24
N ALA A 99 -6.58 -15.36 3.78
CA ALA A 99 -7.78 -15.14 4.59
C ALA A 99 -8.38 -16.47 5.08
N GLN A 100 -8.42 -17.48 4.20
CA GLN A 100 -8.86 -18.83 4.58
C GLN A 100 -7.95 -19.45 5.64
N ALA A 101 -6.63 -19.38 5.46
CA ALA A 101 -5.65 -19.88 6.43
C ALA A 101 -5.76 -19.15 7.78
N GLY A 102 -5.98 -17.84 7.74
CA GLY A 102 -6.18 -17.00 8.91
C GLY A 102 -7.53 -17.17 9.61
N ASN A 103 -8.45 -17.94 9.01
CA ASN A 103 -9.83 -18.12 9.45
C ASN A 103 -10.54 -16.78 9.70
N VAL A 104 -10.40 -15.86 8.74
CA VAL A 104 -11.05 -14.55 8.77
C VAL A 104 -11.90 -14.33 7.52
N GLU A 105 -13.00 -13.62 7.68
CA GLU A 105 -13.87 -13.21 6.57
C GLU A 105 -13.53 -11.77 6.17
N ILE A 106 -12.99 -11.60 4.98
CA ILE A 106 -12.72 -10.31 4.33
C ILE A 106 -13.19 -10.36 2.87
N GLU A 107 -13.57 -9.21 2.33
CA GLU A 107 -13.92 -9.07 0.92
C GLU A 107 -12.66 -8.67 0.14
N LEU A 108 -12.39 -9.36 -0.97
CA LEU A 108 -11.24 -9.06 -1.84
C LEU A 108 -11.72 -8.94 -3.28
N VAL A 109 -11.49 -7.77 -3.87
CA VAL A 109 -11.95 -7.41 -5.22
C VAL A 109 -10.77 -7.01 -6.09
N GLN A 110 -10.62 -7.70 -7.23
CA GLN A 110 -9.68 -7.29 -8.26
C GLN A 110 -10.29 -6.16 -9.06
N THR A 111 -9.65 -5.00 -9.05
CA THR A 111 -10.12 -3.80 -9.77
C THR A 111 -9.01 -2.79 -9.98
N ASP A 112 -9.07 -2.02 -11.05
CA ASP A 112 -8.36 -0.74 -11.11
C ASP A 112 -9.11 0.25 -10.22
N LEU A 113 -8.41 0.90 -9.28
CA LEU A 113 -9.02 1.85 -8.34
C LEU A 113 -9.73 3.01 -9.06
N PHE A 114 -9.26 3.37 -10.25
CA PHE A 114 -9.85 4.45 -11.03
C PHE A 114 -11.14 4.07 -11.78
N ASP A 115 -11.48 2.79 -11.80
CA ASP A 115 -12.72 2.29 -12.40
C ASP A 115 -13.85 2.09 -11.38
N ILE A 116 -13.57 2.35 -10.09
CA ILE A 116 -14.55 2.22 -9.00
C ILE A 116 -15.62 3.31 -9.13
N GLY A 117 -16.87 2.90 -9.24
CA GLY A 117 -18.06 3.76 -9.23
C GLY A 117 -18.45 4.23 -7.82
N SER A 118 -19.73 4.38 -7.58
CA SER A 118 -20.29 4.86 -6.30
C SER A 118 -20.69 3.73 -5.34
N GLU A 119 -20.44 2.49 -5.69
CA GLU A 119 -20.85 1.31 -4.92
C GLU A 119 -20.25 1.22 -3.52
N TYR A 120 -19.13 1.93 -3.28
CA TYR A 120 -18.45 1.96 -1.98
C TYR A 120 -18.51 3.32 -1.28
N ASP A 121 -19.30 4.27 -1.82
CA ASP A 121 -19.39 5.62 -1.25
C ASP A 121 -19.95 5.60 0.18
N GLN A 122 -19.28 6.31 1.08
CA GLN A 122 -19.68 6.52 2.48
C GLN A 122 -19.94 5.22 3.27
N GLN A 123 -19.19 4.16 2.98
CA GLN A 123 -19.39 2.87 3.66
C GLN A 123 -18.35 2.56 4.73
N PHE A 124 -17.23 3.28 4.76
CA PHE A 124 -16.11 2.91 5.61
C PHE A 124 -15.85 3.94 6.71
N ASP A 125 -15.48 3.39 7.87
CA ASP A 125 -14.98 4.16 9.02
C ASP A 125 -13.54 4.55 8.84
N VAL A 126 -12.76 3.65 8.22
CA VAL A 126 -11.33 3.81 8.00
C VAL A 126 -10.99 3.42 6.57
N VAL A 127 -10.27 4.30 5.90
CA VAL A 127 -9.49 3.98 4.70
C VAL A 127 -8.05 3.82 5.15
N TYR A 128 -7.46 2.65 4.91
CA TYR A 128 -6.10 2.32 5.32
C TYR A 128 -5.17 2.21 4.09
N VAL A 129 -4.23 3.13 3.96
CA VAL A 129 -3.21 3.15 2.91
C VAL A 129 -1.87 2.75 3.52
N THR A 130 -1.30 1.67 3.01
CA THR A 130 -0.04 1.09 3.49
C THR A 130 1.16 1.59 2.71
N VAL A 131 2.34 1.42 3.28
CA VAL A 131 3.64 1.80 2.71
C VAL A 131 3.81 1.30 1.27
N GLY A 132 4.23 2.22 0.39
CA GLY A 132 4.59 1.93 -1.00
C GLY A 132 3.41 1.93 -1.98
N ALA A 133 2.23 2.42 -1.58
CA ALA A 133 1.06 2.41 -2.45
C ALA A 133 1.01 3.58 -3.45
N ILE A 134 1.26 4.81 -2.99
CA ILE A 134 0.94 6.01 -3.78
C ILE A 134 1.82 6.22 -5.00
N GLY A 135 3.07 5.76 -4.96
CA GLY A 135 3.99 5.88 -6.10
C GLY A 135 3.57 5.07 -7.34
N TRP A 136 2.68 4.10 -7.20
CA TRP A 136 2.13 3.32 -8.32
C TRP A 136 0.93 3.98 -9.01
N LEU A 137 0.47 5.13 -8.49
CA LEU A 137 -0.76 5.76 -8.91
C LEU A 137 -0.51 6.99 -9.78
N PRO A 138 -0.92 6.97 -11.07
CA PRO A 138 -0.65 8.04 -12.02
C PRO A 138 -1.48 9.31 -11.79
N ASP A 139 -2.56 9.24 -11.01
CA ASP A 139 -3.52 10.33 -10.81
C ASP A 139 -3.87 10.47 -9.33
N LEU A 140 -3.00 11.18 -8.60
CA LEU A 140 -3.15 11.39 -7.17
C LEU A 140 -4.45 12.14 -6.82
N ALA A 141 -4.90 13.07 -7.68
CA ALA A 141 -6.11 13.85 -7.43
C ALA A 141 -7.36 12.96 -7.45
N ASN A 142 -7.51 12.10 -8.46
CA ASN A 142 -8.62 11.16 -8.52
C ASN A 142 -8.52 10.09 -7.43
N TYR A 143 -7.31 9.67 -7.07
CA TYR A 143 -7.11 8.73 -5.96
C TYR A 143 -7.63 9.30 -4.64
N PHE A 144 -7.20 10.49 -4.23
CA PHE A 144 -7.66 11.10 -2.99
C PHE A 144 -9.16 11.42 -3.00
N LYS A 145 -9.71 11.79 -4.17
CA LYS A 145 -11.16 11.93 -4.33
C LYS A 145 -11.89 10.61 -4.07
N LEU A 146 -11.35 9.48 -4.54
CA LEU A 146 -11.88 8.14 -4.25
C LEU A 146 -11.81 7.84 -2.75
N LEU A 147 -10.64 8.03 -2.11
CA LEU A 147 -10.48 7.76 -0.68
C LEU A 147 -11.47 8.56 0.17
N ALA A 148 -11.60 9.87 -0.10
CA ALA A 148 -12.54 10.74 0.62
C ALA A 148 -14.00 10.32 0.40
N ARG A 149 -14.36 9.89 -0.82
CA ARG A 149 -15.71 9.44 -1.15
C ARG A 149 -16.11 8.14 -0.44
N MET A 150 -15.15 7.22 -0.26
CA MET A 150 -15.38 5.96 0.46
C MET A 150 -15.65 6.16 1.96
N LEU A 151 -15.10 7.23 2.54
CA LEU A 151 -15.29 7.55 3.95
C LEU A 151 -16.71 8.03 4.24
N ARG A 152 -17.31 7.48 5.26
CA ARG A 152 -18.54 8.05 5.85
C ARG A 152 -18.22 9.36 6.61
N PRO A 153 -19.21 10.21 6.88
CA PRO A 153 -19.01 11.37 7.73
C PRO A 153 -18.36 10.98 9.07
N GLY A 154 -17.24 11.64 9.41
CA GLY A 154 -16.45 11.31 10.60
C GLY A 154 -15.53 10.11 10.46
N GLY A 155 -15.45 9.49 9.29
CA GLY A 155 -14.46 8.46 8.99
C GLY A 155 -13.04 9.03 8.88
N GLN A 156 -12.04 8.16 8.95
CA GLN A 156 -10.63 8.53 9.03
C GLN A 156 -9.83 7.90 7.88
N LEU A 157 -9.01 8.72 7.21
CA LEU A 157 -7.94 8.24 6.36
C LEU A 157 -6.70 8.01 7.24
N PHE A 158 -6.26 6.76 7.33
CA PHE A 158 -4.97 6.39 7.89
C PHE A 158 -4.02 6.08 6.74
N MET A 159 -2.99 6.90 6.58
CA MET A 159 -1.98 6.72 5.55
C MET A 159 -0.60 6.60 6.21
N TYR A 160 0.11 5.53 5.92
CA TYR A 160 1.49 5.30 6.33
C TYR A 160 2.30 5.03 5.08
N GLU A 161 3.18 5.97 4.72
CA GLU A 161 3.87 5.96 3.44
C GLU A 161 5.33 6.34 3.56
N MET A 162 6.12 5.96 2.56
CA MET A 162 7.50 6.39 2.43
C MET A 162 7.56 7.89 2.20
N HIS A 163 8.50 8.57 2.89
CA HIS A 163 8.68 10.00 2.69
C HIS A 163 9.21 10.28 1.28
N PRO A 164 8.52 11.11 0.47
CA PRO A 164 8.85 11.26 -0.95
C PRO A 164 10.24 11.83 -1.21
N ALA A 165 10.85 12.57 -0.27
CA ALA A 165 12.22 13.02 -0.40
C ALA A 165 13.24 11.86 -0.41
N MET A 166 12.85 10.66 0.04
CA MET A 166 13.72 9.48 0.02
C MET A 166 14.13 9.12 -1.42
N PHE A 167 13.23 9.29 -2.37
CA PHE A 167 13.46 8.95 -3.78
C PHE A 167 14.40 9.94 -4.51
N MET A 168 14.79 11.03 -3.89
CA MET A 168 15.81 11.94 -4.44
C MET A 168 17.21 11.35 -4.40
N PHE A 169 17.46 10.39 -3.50
CA PHE A 169 18.79 9.90 -3.18
C PHE A 169 19.05 8.57 -3.86
N GLU A 170 20.33 8.37 -4.22
CA GLU A 170 20.83 7.07 -4.62
C GLU A 170 20.54 6.03 -3.51
N GLN A 171 19.99 4.88 -3.90
CA GLN A 171 19.54 3.90 -2.91
C GLN A 171 20.67 3.13 -2.23
N ASP A 172 21.81 2.95 -2.91
CA ASP A 172 22.93 2.15 -2.40
C ASP A 172 23.69 2.83 -1.28
N THR A 173 23.95 4.13 -1.41
CA THR A 173 24.78 4.88 -0.46
C THR A 173 24.04 6.00 0.26
N GLY A 174 22.95 6.51 -0.31
CA GLY A 174 22.18 7.64 0.20
C GLY A 174 22.95 8.97 0.19
N LEU A 175 24.10 9.05 -0.47
CA LEU A 175 25.00 10.21 -0.42
C LEU A 175 24.81 11.16 -1.60
N LEU A 176 24.24 10.69 -2.70
CA LEU A 176 24.06 11.48 -3.91
C LEU A 176 22.59 11.77 -4.15
N VAL A 177 22.29 13.01 -4.51
CA VAL A 177 20.99 13.38 -5.06
C VAL A 177 21.03 13.05 -6.54
N VAL A 178 20.15 12.14 -6.98
CA VAL A 178 20.11 11.62 -8.36
C VAL A 178 18.81 11.97 -9.06
N GLU A 179 17.74 12.28 -8.32
CA GLU A 179 16.42 12.60 -8.89
C GLU A 179 15.93 13.98 -8.42
N ASP A 180 15.15 14.64 -9.27
CA ASP A 180 14.51 15.91 -8.93
C ASP A 180 13.22 15.64 -8.15
N TYR A 181 13.13 16.15 -6.93
CA TYR A 181 11.95 16.07 -6.08
C TYR A 181 10.65 16.58 -6.75
N PHE A 182 10.78 17.50 -7.68
CA PHE A 182 9.66 18.14 -8.37
C PHE A 182 9.37 17.57 -9.75
N ASP A 183 10.14 16.58 -10.21
CA ASP A 183 9.81 15.92 -11.47
C ASP A 183 8.48 15.14 -11.32
N ARG A 184 7.59 15.37 -12.26
CA ARG A 184 6.27 14.72 -12.38
C ARG A 184 6.20 13.77 -13.55
N SER A 185 7.31 13.58 -14.26
CA SER A 185 7.40 12.62 -15.36
C SER A 185 7.21 11.21 -14.81
N PRO A 186 6.44 10.34 -15.49
CA PRO A 186 6.41 8.94 -15.11
C PRO A 186 7.80 8.33 -15.23
N PHE A 187 8.33 7.77 -14.16
CA PHE A 187 9.52 6.93 -14.23
C PHE A 187 9.13 5.58 -14.85
N HIS A 188 9.77 5.23 -15.95
CA HIS A 188 9.50 3.97 -16.67
C HIS A 188 10.67 3.02 -16.50
N GLU A 189 10.50 2.06 -15.59
CA GLU A 189 11.46 0.99 -15.40
C GLU A 189 11.28 -0.07 -16.50
N THR A 190 12.32 -0.35 -17.23
CA THR A 190 12.35 -1.35 -18.31
C THR A 190 13.44 -2.39 -18.13
N GLU A 191 14.39 -2.13 -17.28
CA GLU A 191 15.44 -3.08 -16.95
C GLU A 191 14.97 -4.05 -15.87
N PRO A 192 15.42 -5.30 -15.91
CA PRO A 192 15.14 -6.26 -14.86
C PRO A 192 15.67 -5.77 -13.49
N ASP A 193 14.82 -5.83 -12.47
CA ASP A 193 15.17 -5.40 -11.11
C ASP A 193 14.93 -6.51 -10.09
N ALA A 194 15.60 -6.42 -8.96
CA ALA A 194 15.43 -7.35 -7.85
C ALA A 194 14.05 -7.20 -7.20
N ASP A 195 13.44 -8.32 -6.82
CA ASP A 195 12.20 -8.28 -6.04
C ASP A 195 12.45 -7.72 -4.63
N TYR A 196 11.58 -6.84 -4.16
CA TYR A 196 11.73 -6.15 -2.86
C TYR A 196 11.58 -7.07 -1.64
N MET A 197 10.95 -8.25 -1.79
CA MET A 197 10.81 -9.25 -0.72
C MET A 197 11.85 -10.37 -0.84
N ASP A 198 12.31 -10.64 -2.05
CA ASP A 198 13.33 -11.65 -2.34
C ASP A 198 14.38 -11.09 -3.31
N PRO A 199 15.44 -10.44 -2.80
CA PRO A 199 16.49 -9.86 -3.65
C PRO A 199 17.23 -10.88 -4.55
N SER A 200 17.02 -12.19 -4.36
CA SER A 200 17.57 -13.23 -5.24
C SER A 200 16.70 -13.49 -6.48
N ALA A 201 15.46 -13.04 -6.47
CA ALA A 201 14.55 -13.11 -7.59
C ALA A 201 14.59 -11.83 -8.42
N THR A 202 14.27 -11.95 -9.70
CA THR A 202 14.29 -10.83 -10.64
C THR A 202 12.90 -10.66 -11.25
N ILE A 203 12.42 -9.44 -11.25
CA ILE A 203 11.22 -9.00 -11.97
C ILE A 203 11.65 -8.46 -13.31
N THR A 204 11.04 -8.95 -14.39
CA THR A 204 11.40 -8.61 -15.77
C THR A 204 10.36 -7.77 -16.49
N SER A 205 9.16 -7.72 -15.98
CA SER A 205 8.07 -6.91 -16.54
C SER A 205 8.31 -5.42 -16.28
N PRO A 206 8.10 -4.55 -17.27
CA PRO A 206 8.25 -3.11 -17.09
C PRO A 206 7.22 -2.57 -16.11
N SER A 207 7.55 -1.43 -15.50
CA SER A 207 6.65 -0.75 -14.58
C SER A 207 6.71 0.78 -14.71
N TYR A 208 5.73 1.45 -14.14
CA TYR A 208 5.69 2.89 -14.00
C TYR A 208 5.58 3.29 -12.55
N TRP A 209 6.46 4.21 -12.14
CA TRP A 209 6.43 4.87 -10.85
C TRP A 209 6.19 6.37 -11.00
N PHE A 210 5.52 6.98 -10.03
CA PHE A 210 5.15 8.39 -10.05
C PHE A 210 5.65 9.08 -8.78
N GLN A 211 6.45 10.13 -8.97
CA GLN A 211 6.90 10.97 -7.87
C GLN A 211 5.80 11.95 -7.46
N HIS A 212 5.42 11.90 -6.20
CA HIS A 212 4.49 12.84 -5.59
C HIS A 212 5.19 13.56 -4.44
N THR A 213 5.20 14.90 -4.42
CA THR A 213 5.77 15.62 -3.29
C THR A 213 4.87 15.54 -2.06
N LEU A 214 5.44 15.81 -0.89
CA LEU A 214 4.66 15.97 0.34
C LEU A 214 3.58 17.06 0.18
N GLY A 215 3.91 18.15 -0.55
CA GLY A 215 2.97 19.21 -0.88
C GLY A 215 1.79 18.72 -1.73
N ASP A 216 2.01 17.79 -2.67
CA ASP A 216 0.93 17.18 -3.46
C ASP A 216 0.02 16.34 -2.54
N ILE A 217 0.60 15.49 -1.71
CA ILE A 217 -0.15 14.58 -0.82
C ILE A 217 -1.03 15.37 0.16
N LEU A 218 -0.44 16.31 0.90
CA LEU A 218 -1.18 17.15 1.86
C LEU A 218 -2.18 18.06 1.16
N GLY A 219 -1.82 18.60 -0.01
CA GLY A 219 -2.70 19.41 -0.84
C GLY A 219 -3.95 18.65 -1.29
N GLN A 220 -3.83 17.36 -1.61
CA GLN A 220 -5.00 16.53 -1.94
C GLN A 220 -5.88 16.25 -0.72
N CYS A 221 -5.31 16.08 0.47
CA CYS A 221 -6.13 16.00 1.69
C CYS A 221 -7.01 17.26 1.83
N LEU A 222 -6.41 18.44 1.75
CA LEU A 222 -7.13 19.71 1.89
C LEU A 222 -8.17 19.92 0.77
N THR A 223 -7.82 19.60 -0.46
CA THR A 223 -8.73 19.74 -1.64
C THR A 223 -9.98 18.87 -1.50
N ASN A 224 -9.85 17.69 -0.88
CA ASN A 224 -10.95 16.75 -0.66
C ASN A 224 -11.60 16.89 0.72
N SER A 225 -11.39 18.03 1.40
CA SER A 225 -12.00 18.34 2.71
C SER A 225 -11.65 17.35 3.82
N LEU A 226 -10.51 16.67 3.69
CA LEU A 226 -9.95 15.84 4.75
C LEU A 226 -9.20 16.75 5.74
N GLN A 227 -9.65 16.79 6.99
CA GLN A 227 -8.96 17.51 8.04
C GLN A 227 -7.74 16.70 8.50
N ILE A 228 -6.54 17.27 8.38
CA ILE A 228 -5.32 16.65 8.91
C ILE A 228 -5.33 16.81 10.43
N THR A 229 -5.48 15.72 11.15
CA THR A 229 -5.52 15.69 12.62
C THR A 229 -4.22 15.17 13.23
N HIS A 230 -3.44 14.46 12.43
CA HIS A 230 -2.16 13.91 12.83
C HIS A 230 -1.22 13.89 11.62
N PHE A 231 0.02 14.29 11.81
CA PHE A 231 1.09 14.20 10.83
C PHE A 231 2.43 14.08 11.54
N ASP A 232 3.14 12.99 11.28
CA ASP A 232 4.48 12.74 11.81
C ASP A 232 5.41 12.24 10.70
N GLU A 233 6.69 12.52 10.88
CA GLU A 233 7.78 12.00 10.06
C GLU A 233 8.71 11.16 10.94
N TYR A 234 9.11 10.01 10.44
CA TYR A 234 9.97 9.07 11.16
C TYR A 234 11.33 8.97 10.45
N ARG A 235 12.36 8.69 11.25
CA ARG A 235 13.67 8.42 10.69
C ARG A 235 13.64 7.18 9.82
N HIS A 236 14.33 7.25 8.70
CA HIS A 236 14.61 6.11 7.85
C HIS A 236 16.10 6.12 7.51
N ASP A 237 16.74 4.96 7.51
CA ASP A 237 18.10 4.81 7.00
C ASP A 237 18.03 4.61 5.49
N ILE A 238 18.28 5.69 4.75
CA ILE A 238 18.22 5.67 3.28
C ILE A 238 19.31 4.75 2.72
N ALA A 239 20.48 4.71 3.37
CA ALA A 239 21.62 3.90 2.92
C ALA A 239 21.45 2.40 3.22
N ASN A 240 20.49 2.01 4.05
CA ASN A 240 20.32 0.62 4.46
C ASN A 240 18.87 0.32 4.85
N VAL A 241 18.00 0.25 3.85
CA VAL A 241 16.57 -0.05 4.04
C VAL A 241 16.36 -1.39 4.78
N GLY A 242 17.27 -2.35 4.59
CA GLY A 242 17.24 -3.63 5.31
C GLY A 242 17.49 -3.48 6.82
N ALA A 243 18.38 -2.60 7.24
CA ALA A 243 18.66 -2.36 8.66
C ALA A 243 17.51 -1.66 9.38
N PHE A 244 16.75 -0.82 8.70
CA PHE A 244 15.53 -0.22 9.24
C PHE A 244 14.51 -1.30 9.65
N MET A 245 14.26 -2.27 8.79
CA MET A 245 13.35 -3.37 9.05
C MET A 245 13.84 -4.28 10.19
N GLU A 246 15.13 -4.31 10.48
CA GLU A 246 15.71 -5.08 11.60
C GLU A 246 15.70 -4.29 12.92
N ALA A 247 15.96 -2.99 12.89
CA ALA A 247 15.97 -2.13 14.08
C ALA A 247 14.58 -2.02 14.75
N GLU A 248 13.52 -2.08 13.97
CA GLU A 248 12.13 -2.09 14.48
C GLU A 248 11.71 -3.44 15.10
N LYS A 249 12.51 -4.49 14.90
CA LYS A 249 12.27 -5.82 15.52
C LYS A 249 12.89 -5.99 16.91
N ALA A 250 13.73 -5.06 17.33
CA ALA A 250 14.39 -5.05 18.62
C ALA A 250 13.63 -4.21 19.66
#